data_102ac92ca66551587ca8743a8f4c6621
#
_entry.id   102ac92ca66551587ca8743a8f4c6621
#
_cell.length_a   1.000
_cell.length_b   1.000
_cell.length_c   1.000
_cell.angle_alpha   90.00
_cell.angle_beta   90.00
_cell.angle_gamma   90.00
#
_symmetry.space_group_name_H-M   'P 1'
#
loop_
_entity.id
_entity.type
_entity.pdbx_description
1 polymer ?
#
loop_
_entity_poly.entity_id
_entity_poly.type
_entity_poly.pdbx_seq_one_letter_code
_entity_poly.pdbx_strand_id
1 'polypeptide(L)'
;MIILHGFATSNYFNMVKHALMFKGCDFEENTIYPQTPGLRAISATGKVPAITTASGQHLAETSVILDYLEDLHPQPRLYPETADARAQTRQLIKVLELYLDIPARKLLPAVLARQAPDPAVAKQTQDSLTKGCEMVAQLTSMVPYALGNQLSMADIFMRYALSIPTMVKPLLPDSDPLLTIPGLDEWQKMMANTDIAKRIDADKAANYAEFMARVSAKSK
;
A
#
# COMPACT_ATOMS: atom_id res chain seq x y z
N MET A 1 -8.70 20.31 -9.93
CA MET A 1 -7.57 19.35 -10.02
C MET A 1 -7.23 18.87 -8.60
N ILE A 2 -6.88 17.62 -8.43
CA ILE A 2 -6.49 17.02 -7.13
C ILE A 2 -4.99 17.23 -6.92
N ILE A 3 -4.56 17.53 -5.69
CA ILE A 3 -3.15 17.52 -5.31
C ILE A 3 -2.91 16.33 -4.41
N LEU A 4 -2.01 15.43 -4.82
CA LEU A 4 -1.60 14.26 -4.05
C LEU A 4 -0.32 14.58 -3.26
N HIS A 5 -0.41 14.56 -1.93
CA HIS A 5 0.68 14.88 -1.02
C HIS A 5 1.37 13.63 -0.50
N GLY A 6 2.68 13.55 -0.66
CA GLY A 6 3.50 12.44 -0.21
C GLY A 6 4.81 12.32 -0.96
N PHE A 7 5.33 11.11 -1.10
CA PHE A 7 6.60 10.87 -1.79
C PHE A 7 6.61 9.47 -2.41
N ALA A 8 7.30 9.31 -3.53
CA ALA A 8 7.20 8.13 -4.39
C ALA A 8 7.69 6.81 -3.75
N THR A 9 8.53 6.85 -2.70
CA THR A 9 8.93 5.63 -1.97
C THR A 9 7.84 5.13 -1.00
N SER A 10 6.79 5.93 -0.72
CA SER A 10 5.70 5.53 0.18
C SER A 10 4.70 4.59 -0.51
N ASN A 11 4.51 3.40 0.05
CA ASN A 11 3.54 2.42 -0.44
C ASN A 11 2.11 2.96 -0.50
N TYR A 12 1.68 3.59 0.57
CA TYR A 12 0.33 4.15 0.67
C TYR A 12 0.11 5.32 -0.30
N PHE A 13 1.14 6.15 -0.55
CA PHE A 13 1.10 7.17 -1.60
C PHE A 13 0.88 6.51 -2.97
N ASN A 14 1.59 5.42 -3.24
CA ASN A 14 1.50 4.70 -4.51
C ASN A 14 0.16 4.00 -4.72
N MET A 15 -0.56 3.59 -3.65
CA MET A 15 -1.93 3.09 -3.75
C MET A 15 -2.85 4.16 -4.33
N VAL A 16 -2.80 5.38 -3.79
CA VAL A 16 -3.62 6.50 -4.26
C VAL A 16 -3.20 6.94 -5.66
N LYS A 17 -1.89 7.05 -5.92
CA LYS A 17 -1.36 7.39 -7.24
C LYS A 17 -1.83 6.40 -8.30
N HIS A 18 -1.79 5.10 -8.02
CA HIS A 18 -2.26 4.06 -8.94
C HIS A 18 -3.76 4.22 -9.25
N ALA A 19 -4.57 4.44 -8.23
CA ALA A 19 -6.02 4.64 -8.43
C ALA A 19 -6.33 5.89 -9.25
N LEU A 20 -5.65 7.01 -9.00
CA LEU A 20 -5.76 8.24 -9.79
C LEU A 20 -5.40 8.01 -11.26
N MET A 21 -4.27 7.35 -11.53
CA MET A 21 -3.82 7.02 -12.88
C MET A 21 -4.79 6.07 -13.58
N PHE A 22 -5.27 5.03 -12.89
CA PHE A 22 -6.21 4.07 -13.45
C PHE A 22 -7.55 4.73 -13.84
N LYS A 23 -8.01 5.66 -13.02
CA LYS A 23 -9.24 6.43 -13.27
C LYS A 23 -9.07 7.55 -14.28
N GLY A 24 -7.83 7.79 -14.77
CA GLY A 24 -7.55 8.90 -15.69
C GLY A 24 -7.79 10.28 -15.07
N CYS A 25 -7.65 10.39 -13.75
CA CYS A 25 -7.82 11.66 -13.06
C CYS A 25 -6.62 12.57 -13.29
N ASP A 26 -6.88 13.87 -13.56
CA ASP A 26 -5.84 14.89 -13.54
C ASP A 26 -5.45 15.22 -12.10
N PHE A 27 -4.17 15.10 -11.78
CA PHE A 27 -3.63 15.40 -10.45
C PHE A 27 -2.20 15.92 -10.52
N GLU A 28 -1.82 16.68 -9.51
CA GLU A 28 -0.43 17.13 -9.25
C GLU A 28 0.15 16.38 -8.05
N GLU A 29 1.44 16.10 -8.08
CA GLU A 29 2.17 15.52 -6.96
C GLU A 29 2.89 16.63 -6.18
N ASN A 30 2.60 16.74 -4.88
CA ASN A 30 3.34 17.59 -3.96
C ASN A 30 4.22 16.72 -3.06
N THR A 31 5.54 16.75 -3.32
CA THR A 31 6.50 15.98 -2.52
C THR A 31 6.63 16.56 -1.12
N ILE A 32 6.13 15.81 -0.14
CA ILE A 32 6.19 16.16 1.28
C ILE A 32 6.41 14.92 2.13
N TYR A 33 7.15 15.06 3.22
CA TYR A 33 7.52 13.94 4.09
C TYR A 33 6.76 13.96 5.42
N PRO A 34 6.60 12.79 6.09
CA PRO A 34 5.85 12.67 7.33
C PRO A 34 6.36 13.59 8.44
N GLN A 35 5.41 14.07 9.27
CA GLN A 35 5.64 14.85 10.46
C GLN A 35 6.19 16.28 10.23
N THR A 36 6.20 16.75 8.99
CA THR A 36 6.53 18.16 8.70
C THR A 36 5.34 19.09 9.07
N PRO A 37 5.61 20.34 9.46
CA PRO A 37 4.53 21.31 9.76
C PRO A 37 3.55 21.47 8.59
N GLY A 38 4.05 21.55 7.35
CA GLY A 38 3.21 21.66 6.15
C GLY A 38 2.28 20.47 5.97
N LEU A 39 2.74 19.22 6.23
CA LEU A 39 1.87 18.06 6.16
C LEU A 39 0.85 18.03 7.31
N ARG A 40 1.22 18.45 8.52
CA ARG A 40 0.28 18.49 9.64
C ARG A 40 -0.87 19.48 9.43
N ALA A 41 -0.68 20.48 8.59
CA ALA A 41 -1.75 21.42 8.22
C ALA A 41 -2.82 20.77 7.31
N ILE A 42 -2.47 19.70 6.58
CA ILE A 42 -3.36 19.00 5.63
C ILE A 42 -3.70 17.56 6.04
N SER A 43 -2.96 16.99 6.98
CA SER A 43 -3.17 15.63 7.51
C SER A 43 -3.05 15.66 9.04
N ALA A 44 -4.14 15.51 9.75
CA ALA A 44 -4.17 15.54 11.22
C ALA A 44 -3.20 14.52 11.85
N THR A 45 -2.99 13.37 11.20
CA THR A 45 -2.04 12.34 11.66
C THR A 45 -0.58 12.67 11.31
N GLY A 46 -0.33 13.66 10.44
CA GLY A 46 0.99 13.96 9.90
C GLY A 46 1.61 12.83 9.09
N LYS A 47 0.76 11.93 8.56
CA LYS A 47 1.16 10.80 7.69
C LYS A 47 0.78 11.08 6.24
N VAL A 48 1.46 10.41 5.33
CA VAL A 48 1.16 10.38 3.90
C VAL A 48 0.53 9.05 3.52
N PRO A 49 -0.34 9.02 2.48
CA PRO A 49 -0.76 10.13 1.64
C PRO A 49 -1.80 11.04 2.30
N ALA A 50 -1.92 12.24 1.77
CA ALA A 50 -3.09 13.09 1.90
C ALA A 50 -3.42 13.65 0.52
N ILE A 51 -4.64 14.11 0.30
CA ILE A 51 -5.02 14.85 -0.90
C ILE A 51 -5.62 16.20 -0.54
N THR A 52 -5.44 17.17 -1.44
CA THR A 52 -6.29 18.36 -1.50
C THR A 52 -7.23 18.21 -2.68
N THR A 53 -8.53 18.23 -2.42
CA THR A 53 -9.57 18.09 -3.46
C THR A 53 -9.66 19.35 -4.32
N ALA A 54 -10.36 19.28 -5.44
CA ALA A 54 -10.60 20.44 -6.31
C ALA A 54 -11.36 21.58 -5.61
N SER A 55 -12.12 21.27 -4.54
CA SER A 55 -12.81 22.26 -3.70
C SER A 55 -11.94 22.81 -2.56
N GLY A 56 -10.68 22.39 -2.46
CA GLY A 56 -9.74 22.84 -1.41
C GLY A 56 -9.85 22.08 -0.09
N GLN A 57 -10.66 21.03 0.01
CA GLN A 57 -10.72 20.20 1.22
C GLN A 57 -9.54 19.25 1.31
N HIS A 58 -9.08 18.97 2.53
CA HIS A 58 -8.00 18.04 2.79
C HIS A 58 -8.56 16.70 3.28
N LEU A 59 -8.13 15.60 2.68
CA LEU A 59 -8.45 14.24 3.08
C LEU A 59 -7.18 13.45 3.33
N ALA A 60 -7.17 12.65 4.38
CA ALA A 60 -6.10 11.71 4.71
C ALA A 60 -6.70 10.32 4.93
N GLU A 61 -5.84 9.32 5.23
CA GLU A 61 -6.15 7.89 5.30
C GLU A 61 -6.45 7.29 3.91
N THR A 62 -5.60 6.36 3.52
CA THR A 62 -5.61 5.80 2.16
C THR A 62 -6.95 5.21 1.78
N SER A 63 -7.57 4.41 2.63
CA SER A 63 -8.88 3.79 2.33
C SER A 63 -9.99 4.83 2.16
N VAL A 64 -9.95 5.94 2.92
CA VAL A 64 -10.89 7.05 2.78
C VAL A 64 -10.70 7.78 1.44
N ILE A 65 -9.44 8.03 1.08
CA ILE A 65 -9.11 8.68 -0.19
C ILE A 65 -9.55 7.80 -1.37
N LEU A 66 -9.30 6.50 -1.30
CA LEU A 66 -9.69 5.56 -2.35
C LEU A 66 -11.21 5.45 -2.51
N ASP A 67 -11.97 5.42 -1.42
CA ASP A 67 -13.43 5.47 -1.45
C ASP A 67 -13.93 6.80 -2.05
N TYR A 68 -13.35 7.94 -1.64
CA TYR A 68 -13.67 9.25 -2.22
C TYR A 68 -13.41 9.29 -3.73
N LEU A 69 -12.31 8.73 -4.22
CA LEU A 69 -12.00 8.69 -5.66
C LEU A 69 -12.99 7.82 -6.44
N GLU A 70 -13.48 6.73 -5.84
CA GLU A 70 -14.50 5.89 -6.45
C GLU A 70 -15.85 6.61 -6.56
N ASP A 71 -16.22 7.35 -5.51
CA ASP A 71 -17.47 8.12 -5.50
C ASP A 71 -17.40 9.32 -6.47
N LEU A 72 -16.25 9.99 -6.55
CA LEU A 72 -16.03 11.13 -7.44
C LEU A 72 -15.97 10.71 -8.92
N HIS A 73 -15.31 9.59 -9.21
CA HIS A 73 -15.10 9.04 -10.54
C HIS A 73 -15.53 7.57 -10.57
N PRO A 74 -16.86 7.26 -10.69
CA PRO A 74 -17.35 5.89 -10.63
C PRO A 74 -16.96 5.03 -11.84
N GLN A 75 -16.37 5.62 -12.88
CA GLN A 75 -15.86 4.92 -14.05
C GLN A 75 -14.42 5.38 -14.38
N PRO A 76 -13.53 4.43 -14.73
CA PRO A 76 -13.67 2.97 -14.63
C PRO A 76 -13.78 2.52 -13.17
N ARG A 77 -14.62 1.52 -12.91
CA ARG A 77 -14.87 1.02 -11.54
C ARG A 77 -13.65 0.31 -10.97
N LEU A 78 -13.41 0.55 -9.67
CA LEU A 78 -12.47 -0.21 -8.85
C LEU A 78 -13.17 -0.96 -7.71
N TYR A 79 -14.48 -0.68 -7.49
CA TYR A 79 -15.33 -1.49 -6.62
C TYR A 79 -16.43 -2.17 -7.45
N PRO A 80 -16.79 -3.43 -7.14
CA PRO A 80 -17.91 -4.14 -7.78
C PRO A 80 -19.24 -3.41 -7.60
N GLU A 81 -20.27 -3.84 -8.36
CA GLU A 81 -21.59 -3.19 -8.31
C GLU A 81 -22.38 -3.51 -7.05
N THR A 82 -22.37 -4.77 -6.63
CA THR A 82 -23.20 -5.21 -5.50
C THR A 82 -22.61 -4.82 -4.16
N ALA A 83 -23.47 -4.58 -3.18
CA ALA A 83 -23.07 -4.22 -1.83
C ALA A 83 -22.19 -5.31 -1.20
N ASP A 84 -22.53 -6.59 -1.40
CA ASP A 84 -21.77 -7.71 -0.85
C ASP A 84 -20.35 -7.80 -1.43
N ALA A 85 -20.20 -7.68 -2.74
CA ALA A 85 -18.88 -7.71 -3.39
C ALA A 85 -18.05 -6.47 -3.03
N ARG A 86 -18.66 -5.29 -2.87
CA ARG A 86 -17.99 -4.10 -2.32
C ARG A 86 -17.51 -4.32 -0.89
N ALA A 87 -18.33 -4.98 -0.06
CA ALA A 87 -17.96 -5.31 1.31
C ALA A 87 -16.78 -6.30 1.34
N GLN A 88 -16.78 -7.34 0.48
CA GLN A 88 -15.65 -8.28 0.35
C GLN A 88 -14.37 -7.57 -0.09
N THR A 89 -14.44 -6.63 -1.04
CA THR A 89 -13.30 -5.81 -1.46
C THR A 89 -12.72 -5.02 -0.28
N ARG A 90 -13.58 -4.34 0.50
CA ARG A 90 -13.15 -3.59 1.69
C ARG A 90 -12.62 -4.48 2.79
N GLN A 91 -13.22 -5.66 2.98
CA GLN A 91 -12.73 -6.66 3.93
C GLN A 91 -11.30 -7.11 3.60
N LEU A 92 -11.03 -7.46 2.35
CA LEU A 92 -9.69 -7.84 1.91
C LEU A 92 -8.69 -6.70 2.12
N ILE A 93 -9.04 -5.45 1.77
CA ILE A 93 -8.21 -4.27 2.04
C ILE A 93 -7.86 -4.16 3.52
N LYS A 94 -8.84 -4.34 4.42
CA LYS A 94 -8.58 -4.28 5.86
C LYS A 94 -7.73 -5.43 6.38
N VAL A 95 -7.89 -6.63 5.84
CA VAL A 95 -7.02 -7.77 6.19
C VAL A 95 -5.58 -7.50 5.75
N LEU A 96 -5.36 -7.01 4.53
CA LEU A 96 -4.03 -6.65 4.03
C LEU A 96 -3.37 -5.56 4.90
N GLU A 97 -4.12 -4.55 5.29
CA GLU A 97 -3.62 -3.46 6.11
C GLU A 97 -3.28 -3.91 7.53
N LEU A 98 -4.27 -4.50 8.22
CA LEU A 98 -4.19 -4.74 9.66
C LEU A 98 -3.37 -5.99 10.02
N TYR A 99 -3.35 -7.00 9.14
CA TYR A 99 -2.75 -8.30 9.45
C TYR A 99 -1.48 -8.61 8.65
N LEU A 100 -1.17 -7.83 7.59
CA LEU A 100 0.07 -7.97 6.84
C LEU A 100 0.95 -6.72 6.91
N ASP A 101 0.50 -5.57 6.39
CA ASP A 101 1.35 -4.37 6.29
C ASP A 101 1.74 -3.82 7.67
N ILE A 102 0.76 -3.56 8.54
CA ILE A 102 1.03 -2.98 9.88
C ILE A 102 1.93 -3.88 10.74
N PRO A 103 1.68 -5.20 10.87
CA PRO A 103 2.59 -6.08 11.59
C PRO A 103 4.00 -6.10 11.03
N ALA A 104 4.17 -6.19 9.70
CA ALA A 104 5.47 -6.20 9.05
C ALA A 104 6.27 -4.91 9.34
N ARG A 105 5.61 -3.77 9.46
CA ARG A 105 6.25 -2.48 9.77
C ARG A 105 7.01 -2.45 11.09
N LYS A 106 6.73 -3.37 12.02
CA LYS A 106 7.49 -3.50 13.27
C LYS A 106 8.96 -3.84 13.02
N LEU A 107 9.26 -4.54 11.92
CA LEU A 107 10.63 -4.90 11.52
C LEU A 107 11.28 -3.88 10.56
N LEU A 108 10.52 -2.91 10.05
CA LEU A 108 11.07 -1.92 9.11
C LEU A 108 12.26 -1.11 9.68
N PRO A 109 12.28 -0.69 10.96
CA PRO A 109 13.46 -0.04 11.53
C PRO A 109 14.73 -0.90 11.43
N ALA A 110 14.63 -2.21 11.69
CA ALA A 110 15.77 -3.13 11.60
C ALA A 110 16.27 -3.26 10.14
N VAL A 111 15.35 -3.35 9.16
CA VAL A 111 15.72 -3.34 7.73
C VAL A 111 16.46 -2.05 7.36
N LEU A 112 15.90 -0.90 7.72
CA LEU A 112 16.48 0.41 7.36
C LEU A 112 17.84 0.65 8.03
N ALA A 113 18.01 0.19 9.28
CA ALA A 113 19.25 0.26 10.00
C ALA A 113 20.27 -0.85 9.61
N ARG A 114 19.86 -1.83 8.81
CA ARG A 114 20.64 -3.03 8.47
C ARG A 114 21.14 -3.77 9.71
N GLN A 115 20.26 -3.95 10.69
CA GLN A 115 20.54 -4.58 11.98
C GLN A 115 19.62 -5.79 12.19
N ALA A 116 20.06 -6.72 13.03
CA ALA A 116 19.18 -7.80 13.46
C ALA A 116 18.02 -7.24 14.29
N PRO A 117 16.79 -7.73 14.10
CA PRO A 117 15.66 -7.34 14.92
C PRO A 117 15.73 -7.98 16.31
N ASP A 118 14.94 -7.44 17.24
CA ASP A 118 14.63 -8.15 18.48
C ASP A 118 13.96 -9.49 18.14
N PRO A 119 14.47 -10.64 18.65
CA PRO A 119 13.93 -11.96 18.33
C PRO A 119 12.45 -12.13 18.71
N ALA A 120 11.99 -11.51 19.80
CA ALA A 120 10.59 -11.57 20.21
C ALA A 120 9.70 -10.79 19.24
N VAL A 121 10.15 -9.62 18.76
CA VAL A 121 9.44 -8.83 17.75
C VAL A 121 9.42 -9.58 16.41
N ALA A 122 10.53 -10.22 16.02
CA ALA A 122 10.59 -11.02 14.80
C ALA A 122 9.59 -12.19 14.85
N LYS A 123 9.56 -12.93 15.96
CA LYS A 123 8.63 -14.06 16.17
C LYS A 123 7.17 -13.59 16.17
N GLN A 124 6.86 -12.51 16.91
CA GLN A 124 5.49 -11.95 16.92
C GLN A 124 5.04 -11.51 15.53
N THR A 125 5.97 -10.93 14.75
CA THR A 125 5.69 -10.51 13.38
C THR A 125 5.44 -11.72 12.49
N GLN A 126 6.28 -12.77 12.58
CA GLN A 126 6.07 -14.04 11.89
C GLN A 126 4.68 -14.61 12.15
N ASP A 127 4.28 -14.73 13.41
CA ASP A 127 2.99 -15.30 13.80
C ASP A 127 1.81 -14.46 13.26
N SER A 128 1.95 -13.14 13.26
CA SER A 128 0.95 -12.23 12.71
C SER A 128 0.84 -12.36 11.20
N LEU A 129 1.97 -12.43 10.49
CA LEU A 129 1.99 -12.57 9.03
C LEU A 129 1.45 -13.93 8.59
N THR A 130 1.77 -15.02 9.30
CA THR A 130 1.24 -16.36 9.01
C THR A 130 -0.29 -16.35 9.06
N LYS A 131 -0.88 -15.83 10.15
CA LYS A 131 -2.34 -15.70 10.26
C LYS A 131 -2.94 -14.77 9.19
N GLY A 132 -2.27 -13.66 8.90
CA GLY A 132 -2.70 -12.74 7.84
C GLY A 132 -2.71 -13.39 6.46
N CYS A 133 -1.69 -14.20 6.14
CA CYS A 133 -1.62 -14.95 4.88
C CYS A 133 -2.73 -16.01 4.77
N GLU A 134 -3.03 -16.73 5.85
CA GLU A 134 -4.16 -17.66 5.91
C GLU A 134 -5.50 -16.95 5.62
N MET A 135 -5.71 -15.76 6.20
CA MET A 135 -6.91 -14.95 5.94
C MET A 135 -6.97 -14.50 4.47
N VAL A 136 -5.85 -14.04 3.90
CA VAL A 136 -5.80 -13.63 2.48
C VAL A 136 -6.08 -14.83 1.58
N ALA A 137 -5.50 -16.00 1.85
CA ALA A 137 -5.75 -17.23 1.08
C ALA A 137 -7.22 -17.63 1.09
N GLN A 138 -7.94 -17.41 2.21
CA GLN A 138 -9.37 -17.68 2.30
C GLN A 138 -10.24 -16.68 1.55
N LEU A 139 -9.79 -15.42 1.43
CA LEU A 139 -10.57 -14.33 0.86
C LEU A 139 -10.32 -14.13 -0.64
N THR A 140 -9.29 -14.75 -1.20
CA THR A 140 -8.88 -14.51 -2.59
C THR A 140 -9.06 -15.73 -3.47
N SER A 141 -9.30 -15.52 -4.77
CA SER A 141 -9.34 -16.57 -5.79
C SER A 141 -8.15 -16.53 -6.75
N MET A 142 -7.51 -15.35 -6.91
CA MET A 142 -6.39 -15.09 -7.82
C MET A 142 -6.63 -15.55 -9.27
N VAL A 143 -7.83 -15.28 -9.84
CA VAL A 143 -8.23 -15.76 -11.17
C VAL A 143 -8.79 -14.64 -12.06
N PRO A 144 -7.96 -13.86 -12.75
CA PRO A 144 -6.55 -13.60 -12.53
C PRO A 144 -6.30 -12.57 -11.43
N TYR A 145 -7.34 -11.83 -10.98
CA TYR A 145 -7.24 -10.83 -9.93
C TYR A 145 -7.63 -11.39 -8.55
N ALA A 146 -7.34 -10.65 -7.52
CA ALA A 146 -7.54 -11.10 -6.14
C ALA A 146 -8.95 -11.62 -5.85
N LEU A 147 -9.98 -10.96 -6.39
CA LEU A 147 -11.40 -11.28 -6.15
C LEU A 147 -12.15 -11.76 -7.40
N GLY A 148 -11.45 -12.28 -8.41
CA GLY A 148 -12.07 -12.82 -9.62
C GLY A 148 -11.45 -12.31 -10.91
N ASN A 149 -12.29 -12.02 -11.91
CA ASN A 149 -11.83 -11.75 -13.28
C ASN A 149 -11.67 -10.26 -13.61
N GLN A 150 -11.89 -9.35 -12.69
CA GLN A 150 -11.77 -7.92 -12.89
C GLN A 150 -10.85 -7.29 -11.85
N LEU A 151 -10.01 -6.34 -12.31
CA LEU A 151 -9.19 -5.53 -11.41
C LEU A 151 -10.09 -4.77 -10.43
N SER A 152 -9.73 -4.83 -9.17
CA SER A 152 -10.43 -4.13 -8.10
C SER A 152 -9.51 -3.23 -7.28
N MET A 153 -10.09 -2.41 -6.41
CA MET A 153 -9.33 -1.62 -5.44
C MET A 153 -8.50 -2.51 -4.52
N ALA A 154 -8.93 -3.74 -4.25
CA ALA A 154 -8.17 -4.69 -3.45
C ALA A 154 -6.86 -5.11 -4.12
N ASP A 155 -6.83 -5.24 -5.46
CA ASP A 155 -5.60 -5.56 -6.20
C ASP A 155 -4.60 -4.42 -6.11
N ILE A 156 -5.06 -3.18 -6.31
CA ILE A 156 -4.21 -2.00 -6.18
C ILE A 156 -3.66 -1.93 -4.75
N PHE A 157 -4.50 -2.09 -3.74
CA PHE A 157 -4.08 -2.05 -2.35
C PHE A 157 -3.07 -3.16 -2.04
N MET A 158 -3.37 -4.40 -2.42
CA MET A 158 -2.53 -5.58 -2.16
C MET A 158 -1.14 -5.45 -2.79
N ARG A 159 -1.04 -4.93 -4.03
CA ARG A 159 0.24 -4.74 -4.71
C ARG A 159 1.23 -3.95 -3.85
N TYR A 160 0.79 -2.89 -3.21
CA TYR A 160 1.67 -2.03 -2.42
C TYR A 160 1.74 -2.43 -0.95
N ALA A 161 0.67 -2.99 -0.38
CA ALA A 161 0.66 -3.49 0.99
C ALA A 161 1.65 -4.65 1.20
N LEU A 162 1.82 -5.52 0.21
CA LEU A 162 2.76 -6.64 0.28
C LEU A 162 4.23 -6.25 0.19
N SER A 163 4.57 -5.00 -0.13
CA SER A 163 5.97 -4.60 -0.28
C SER A 163 6.74 -4.61 1.04
N ILE A 164 6.10 -4.26 2.18
CA ILE A 164 6.78 -4.33 3.49
C ILE A 164 6.90 -5.79 3.97
N PRO A 165 5.85 -6.63 3.95
CA PRO A 165 6.01 -8.08 4.19
C PRO A 165 7.14 -8.70 3.38
N THR A 166 7.22 -8.42 2.07
CA THR A 166 8.30 -8.91 1.20
C THR A 166 9.69 -8.40 1.65
N MET A 167 9.78 -7.14 2.05
CA MET A 167 11.04 -6.53 2.47
C MET A 167 11.56 -7.12 3.79
N VAL A 168 10.69 -7.47 4.72
CA VAL A 168 11.08 -7.96 6.06
C VAL A 168 11.25 -9.47 6.12
N LYS A 169 10.85 -10.22 5.10
CA LYS A 169 10.95 -11.69 5.11
C LYS A 169 12.33 -12.26 5.47
N PRO A 170 13.48 -11.64 5.09
CA PRO A 170 14.80 -12.15 5.50
C PRO A 170 15.06 -12.03 6.99
N LEU A 171 14.26 -11.27 7.74
CA LEU A 171 14.36 -11.08 9.19
C LEU A 171 13.42 -11.99 9.98
N LEU A 172 12.56 -12.76 9.30
CA LEU A 172 11.62 -13.68 9.93
C LEU A 172 12.36 -14.97 10.34
N PRO A 173 12.06 -15.54 11.53
CA PRO A 173 12.75 -16.73 12.01
C PRO A 173 12.39 -18.01 11.28
N ASP A 174 11.19 -18.09 10.70
CA ASP A 174 10.66 -19.27 10.03
C ASP A 174 10.55 -19.02 8.50
N SER A 175 9.89 -19.92 7.79
CA SER A 175 9.66 -19.78 6.34
C SER A 175 8.82 -18.55 5.99
N ASP A 176 8.99 -18.06 4.76
CA ASP A 176 8.21 -16.94 4.21
C ASP A 176 6.71 -17.27 4.18
N PRO A 177 5.86 -16.61 4.99
CA PRO A 177 4.43 -16.91 5.05
C PRO A 177 3.68 -16.52 3.76
N LEU A 178 4.22 -15.61 2.93
CA LEU A 178 3.59 -15.22 1.67
C LEU A 178 3.49 -16.39 0.70
N LEU A 179 4.38 -17.39 0.80
CA LEU A 179 4.34 -18.60 -0.04
C LEU A 179 3.10 -19.47 0.22
N THR A 180 2.37 -19.25 1.29
CA THR A 180 1.14 -20.00 1.60
C THR A 180 -0.10 -19.46 0.90
N ILE A 181 -0.01 -18.30 0.22
CA ILE A 181 -1.12 -17.71 -0.53
C ILE A 181 -1.13 -18.28 -1.95
N PRO A 182 -2.12 -19.13 -2.32
CA PRO A 182 -2.17 -19.74 -3.64
C PRO A 182 -2.28 -18.68 -4.75
N GLY A 183 -1.49 -18.84 -5.82
CA GLY A 183 -1.54 -17.95 -7.00
C GLY A 183 -0.91 -16.57 -6.81
N LEU A 184 -0.34 -16.29 -5.63
CA LEU A 184 0.22 -14.96 -5.33
C LEU A 184 1.38 -14.59 -6.28
N ASP A 185 2.27 -15.53 -6.59
CA ASP A 185 3.45 -15.26 -7.44
C ASP A 185 3.04 -14.86 -8.87
N GLU A 186 2.10 -15.59 -9.47
CA GLU A 186 1.56 -15.28 -10.79
C GLU A 186 0.81 -13.94 -10.79
N TRP A 187 0.01 -13.69 -9.76
CA TRP A 187 -0.68 -12.42 -9.58
C TRP A 187 0.32 -11.25 -9.44
N GLN A 188 1.36 -11.41 -8.64
CA GLN A 188 2.40 -10.37 -8.49
C GLN A 188 3.10 -10.07 -9.81
N LYS A 189 3.46 -11.09 -10.59
CA LYS A 189 4.06 -10.93 -11.92
C LYS A 189 3.12 -10.21 -12.88
N MET A 190 1.86 -10.58 -12.90
CA MET A 190 0.84 -9.92 -13.72
C MET A 190 0.70 -8.44 -13.35
N MET A 191 0.50 -8.13 -12.07
CA MET A 191 0.32 -6.76 -11.58
C MET A 191 1.56 -5.89 -11.78
N ALA A 192 2.77 -6.47 -11.68
CA ALA A 192 4.02 -5.75 -11.94
C ALA A 192 4.20 -5.38 -13.42
N ASN A 193 3.59 -6.13 -14.33
CA ASN A 193 3.72 -5.92 -15.76
C ASN A 193 2.77 -4.85 -16.34
N THR A 194 1.85 -4.29 -15.55
CA THR A 194 0.97 -3.20 -16.00
C THR A 194 1.77 -1.91 -16.20
N ASP A 195 1.39 -1.07 -17.19
CA ASP A 195 2.10 0.17 -17.49
C ASP A 195 2.09 1.15 -16.31
N ILE A 196 0.96 1.24 -15.59
CA ILE A 196 0.84 2.07 -14.38
C ILE A 196 1.83 1.59 -13.31
N ALA A 197 1.90 0.29 -13.08
CA ALA A 197 2.82 -0.28 -12.09
C ALA A 197 4.28 0.02 -12.44
N LYS A 198 4.69 -0.21 -13.70
CA LYS A 198 6.04 0.08 -14.19
C LYS A 198 6.42 1.54 -14.00
N ARG A 199 5.50 2.46 -14.30
CA ARG A 199 5.74 3.89 -14.10
C ARG A 199 5.93 4.23 -12.62
N ILE A 200 5.06 3.75 -11.74
CA ILE A 200 5.18 3.98 -10.29
C ILE A 200 6.46 3.37 -9.74
N ASP A 201 6.85 2.18 -10.19
CA ASP A 201 8.10 1.54 -9.76
C ASP A 201 9.33 2.34 -10.21
N ALA A 202 9.31 2.95 -11.40
CA ALA A 202 10.36 3.84 -11.86
C ALA A 202 10.45 5.12 -11.00
N ASP A 203 9.32 5.75 -10.70
CA ASP A 203 9.26 6.94 -9.84
C ASP A 203 9.75 6.62 -8.41
N LYS A 204 9.38 5.44 -7.87
CA LYS A 204 9.87 4.93 -6.60
C LYS A 204 11.39 4.75 -6.61
N ALA A 205 11.94 4.15 -7.66
CA ALA A 205 13.38 3.94 -7.81
C ALA A 205 14.14 5.27 -7.89
N ALA A 206 13.62 6.26 -8.62
CA ALA A 206 14.20 7.59 -8.71
C ALA A 206 14.23 8.33 -7.37
N ASN A 207 13.19 8.18 -6.54
CA ASN A 207 13.11 8.82 -5.21
C ASN A 207 13.91 8.09 -4.12
N TYR A 208 14.34 6.85 -4.35
CA TYR A 208 14.89 5.98 -3.30
C TYR A 208 16.14 6.56 -2.62
N ALA A 209 17.07 7.14 -3.40
CA ALA A 209 18.32 7.70 -2.85
C ALA A 209 18.04 8.89 -1.90
N GLU A 210 17.12 9.79 -2.28
CA GLU A 210 16.70 10.91 -1.42
C GLU A 210 16.04 10.40 -0.13
N PHE A 211 15.13 9.43 -0.26
CA PHE A 211 14.47 8.81 0.88
C PHE A 211 15.50 8.22 1.87
N MET A 212 16.47 7.44 1.38
CA MET A 212 17.51 6.83 2.23
C MET A 212 18.40 7.87 2.89
N ALA A 213 18.74 8.97 2.22
CA ALA A 213 19.49 10.08 2.82
C ALA A 213 18.71 10.69 4.00
N ARG A 214 17.39 10.86 3.88
CA ARG A 214 16.54 11.37 4.97
C ARG A 214 16.40 10.39 6.13
N VAL A 215 16.33 9.08 5.87
CA VAL A 215 16.32 8.05 6.92
C VAL A 215 17.61 8.10 7.71
N SER A 216 18.76 8.14 7.04
CA SER A 216 20.08 8.21 7.67
C SER A 216 20.29 9.48 8.50
N ALA A 217 19.72 10.61 8.07
CA ALA A 217 19.82 11.88 8.81
C ALA A 217 19.00 11.88 10.12
N LYS A 218 17.92 11.08 10.20
CA LYS A 218 17.08 10.95 11.41
C LYS A 218 17.63 9.94 12.44
N SER A 219 18.57 9.12 12.04
CA SER A 219 19.19 8.08 12.90
C SER A 219 20.44 8.59 13.62
N LYS A 220 20.84 9.82 13.38
CA LYS A 220 21.91 10.56 14.07
C LYS A 220 21.31 11.51 15.09
#